data_addf9a3c60d0f955d40cac607ad3f0aa
#
_entry.id   addf9a3c60d0f955d40cac607ad3f0aa
#
_cell.length_a   1.000
_cell.length_b   1.000
_cell.length_c   1.000
_cell.angle_alpha   90.00
_cell.angle_beta   90.00
_cell.angle_gamma   90.00
#
_symmetry.space_group_name_H-M   'P 1'
#
loop_
_entity.id
_entity.type
_entity.pdbx_description
1 polymer ?
#
loop_
_entity_poly.entity_id
_entity_poly.type
_entity_poly.pdbx_seq_one_letter_code
_entity_poly.pdbx_strand_id
1 'polypeptide(L)'
;LTVKLGLSKAARALAGGAALALALTGAMPAAAQEPTAFVEWGIWVDPDGCMHWWADGQAEGYMVERVNPETGMPVCLEVETCLVENTDTLFDTDSARLTAHGRAYLEQFFTSAGAFGYAVYGHTDSRASDEYNIRLSQRRAASVADVARSVGAVVEREIGFGERMPVATNDTAEGMQLNRRVEVICYRW
;
A
#
# COMPACT_ATOMS: atom_id res chain seq x y z
N LEU A 1 -5.47 7.86 -0.74
CA LEU A 1 -5.84 7.10 0.46
C LEU A 1 -5.53 7.93 1.70
N THR A 2 -6.56 8.28 2.49
CA THR A 2 -6.40 9.09 3.70
C THR A 2 -6.38 8.16 4.91
N VAL A 3 -5.25 8.05 5.59
CA VAL A 3 -5.13 7.29 6.85
C VAL A 3 -5.34 8.25 8.02
N LYS A 4 -6.40 8.06 8.80
CA LYS A 4 -6.65 8.80 10.04
C LYS A 4 -6.10 8.03 11.24
N LEU A 5 -5.09 8.59 11.92
CA LEU A 5 -4.66 8.10 13.24
C LEU A 5 -5.25 9.00 14.33
N GLY A 6 -6.21 8.45 15.07
CA GLY A 6 -6.81 9.15 16.21
C GLY A 6 -6.15 8.73 17.52
N LEU A 7 -5.58 9.66 18.26
CA LEU A 7 -5.23 9.46 19.67
C LEU A 7 -6.17 10.25 20.55
N SER A 8 -7.03 9.56 21.30
CA SER A 8 -7.83 10.16 22.37
C SER A 8 -7.11 9.96 23.70
N LYS A 9 -6.82 11.04 24.43
CA LYS A 9 -6.53 10.99 25.87
C LYS A 9 -7.51 11.85 26.63
N ALA A 10 -8.42 11.21 27.32
CA ALA A 10 -9.28 11.84 28.33
C ALA A 10 -8.52 11.97 29.63
N ALA A 11 -8.35 13.19 30.15
CA ALA A 11 -7.92 13.44 31.52
C ALA A 11 -9.14 13.86 32.36
N ARG A 12 -9.48 13.04 33.38
CA ARG A 12 -10.45 13.38 34.41
C ARG A 12 -9.73 14.13 35.52
N ALA A 13 -10.24 15.31 35.88
CA ALA A 13 -9.88 15.98 37.14
C ALA A 13 -11.11 16.06 38.02
N LEU A 14 -11.01 15.45 39.20
CA LEU A 14 -11.91 15.61 40.35
C LEU A 14 -11.31 16.67 41.28
N ALA A 15 -12.10 17.68 41.64
CA ALA A 15 -11.83 18.43 42.85
C ALA A 15 -13.12 19.05 43.41
N GLY A 16 -13.54 18.58 44.56
CA GLY A 16 -14.53 19.21 45.38
C GLY A 16 -13.85 20.16 46.39
N GLY A 17 -14.53 21.24 46.74
CA GLY A 17 -14.10 22.16 47.81
C GLY A 17 -15.06 23.38 47.87
N ALA A 18 -15.92 23.36 48.89
CA ALA A 18 -16.77 24.52 49.22
C ALA A 18 -16.00 25.54 50.06
N ALA A 19 -16.05 26.83 49.74
CA ALA A 19 -15.71 27.92 50.65
C ALA A 19 -16.37 29.23 50.27
N LEU A 20 -16.82 29.88 51.27
CA LEU A 20 -17.59 31.07 51.58
C LEU A 20 -17.35 32.31 50.68
N ALA A 21 -18.46 33.04 50.48
CA ALA A 21 -18.51 34.29 49.72
C ALA A 21 -17.91 35.48 50.45
N LEU A 22 -17.13 36.28 49.71
CA LEU A 22 -16.91 37.71 49.93
C LEU A 22 -16.99 38.41 48.57
N ALA A 23 -18.01 39.24 48.40
CA ALA A 23 -18.19 40.03 47.20
C ALA A 23 -17.17 41.17 47.14
N LEU A 24 -16.18 41.04 46.30
CA LEU A 24 -15.36 42.15 45.81
C LEU A 24 -15.57 42.27 44.33
N THR A 25 -16.16 43.36 43.88
CA THR A 25 -16.33 43.70 42.47
C THR A 25 -14.97 44.05 41.86
N GLY A 26 -14.16 43.04 41.63
CA GLY A 26 -12.96 43.12 40.81
C GLY A 26 -13.33 42.67 39.41
N ALA A 27 -13.05 43.47 38.39
CA ALA A 27 -13.13 43.06 36.98
C ALA A 27 -12.32 41.78 36.85
N MET A 28 -13.01 40.67 36.52
CA MET A 28 -12.30 39.43 36.19
C MET A 28 -11.50 39.70 34.92
N PRO A 29 -10.19 39.40 34.95
CA PRO A 29 -9.47 39.34 33.69
C PRO A 29 -10.21 38.33 32.81
N ALA A 30 -10.52 38.72 31.56
CA ALA A 30 -11.03 37.78 30.57
C ALA A 30 -10.07 36.61 30.55
N ALA A 31 -10.53 35.43 31.01
CA ALA A 31 -9.77 34.21 30.86
C ALA A 31 -9.49 34.08 29.37
N ALA A 32 -8.22 34.16 28.99
CA ALA A 32 -7.81 33.85 27.66
C ALA A 32 -8.29 32.41 27.41
N GLN A 33 -9.33 32.28 26.62
CA GLN A 33 -9.71 30.94 26.13
C GLN A 33 -8.50 30.43 25.38
N GLU A 34 -7.86 29.40 25.93
CA GLU A 34 -6.89 28.66 25.16
C GLU A 34 -7.59 28.20 23.90
N PRO A 35 -7.08 28.53 22.72
CA PRO A 35 -7.69 28.06 21.49
C PRO A 35 -7.61 26.54 21.50
N THR A 36 -8.73 25.88 21.72
CA THR A 36 -8.87 24.45 21.44
C THR A 36 -8.94 24.28 19.92
N ALA A 37 -7.87 24.73 19.25
CA ALA A 37 -7.72 24.51 17.83
C ALA A 37 -7.38 23.02 17.67
N PHE A 38 -8.37 22.26 17.28
CA PHE A 38 -8.19 20.88 16.85
C PHE A 38 -7.56 20.95 15.46
N VAL A 39 -6.24 20.76 15.38
CA VAL A 39 -5.55 20.67 14.09
C VAL A 39 -5.67 19.23 13.62
N GLU A 40 -6.46 18.99 12.59
CA GLU A 40 -6.42 17.73 11.87
C GLU A 40 -5.18 17.72 10.97
N TRP A 41 -4.44 16.64 10.99
CA TRP A 41 -3.27 16.45 10.13
C TRP A 41 -3.26 15.06 9.52
N GLY A 42 -2.59 14.93 8.40
CA GLY A 42 -2.50 13.65 7.70
C GLY A 42 -1.44 13.68 6.60
N ILE A 43 -1.40 12.61 5.86
CA ILE A 43 -0.57 12.49 4.67
C ILE A 43 -1.50 12.46 3.46
N TRP A 44 -1.20 13.29 2.48
CA TRP A 44 -1.80 13.26 1.17
C TRP A 44 -0.75 12.85 0.15
N VAL A 45 -1.14 12.00 -0.81
CA VAL A 45 -0.28 11.59 -1.92
C VAL A 45 -0.83 12.28 -3.16
N ASP A 46 0.01 13.04 -3.83
CA ASP A 46 -0.35 13.76 -5.04
C ASP A 46 -0.48 12.83 -6.26
N PRO A 47 -0.94 13.31 -7.42
CA PRO A 47 -1.05 12.50 -8.63
C PRO A 47 0.29 11.93 -9.14
N ASP A 48 1.40 12.57 -8.81
CA ASP A 48 2.75 12.13 -9.17
C ASP A 48 3.31 11.10 -8.19
N GLY A 49 2.53 10.78 -7.13
CA GLY A 49 2.88 9.78 -6.13
C GLY A 49 3.69 10.31 -4.96
N CYS A 50 3.94 11.63 -4.87
CA CYS A 50 4.73 12.19 -3.78
C CYS A 50 3.88 12.50 -2.55
N MET A 51 4.47 12.30 -1.37
CA MET A 51 3.79 12.52 -0.10
C MET A 51 3.88 13.96 0.36
N HIS A 52 2.76 14.46 0.89
CA HIS A 52 2.67 15.76 1.51
C HIS A 52 2.06 15.63 2.91
N TRP A 53 2.60 16.38 3.87
CA TRP A 53 1.93 16.63 5.12
C TRP A 53 0.85 17.66 4.88
N TRP A 54 -0.36 17.41 5.34
CA TRP A 54 -1.40 18.43 5.39
C TRP A 54 -1.87 18.65 6.83
N ALA A 55 -2.20 19.87 7.13
CA ALA A 55 -2.82 20.23 8.40
C ALA A 55 -3.93 21.24 8.13
N ASP A 56 -5.12 21.02 8.71
CA ASP A 56 -6.26 21.94 8.66
C ASP A 56 -6.41 22.62 10.01
N GLY A 57 -6.13 23.93 10.04
CA GLY A 57 -6.24 24.79 11.21
C GLY A 57 -7.54 25.56 11.28
N GLN A 58 -8.61 25.17 10.58
CA GLN A 58 -9.93 25.82 10.51
C GLN A 58 -9.98 27.16 9.76
N ALA A 59 -8.88 27.82 9.51
CA ALA A 59 -8.82 29.10 8.78
C ALA A 59 -7.98 29.00 7.50
N GLU A 60 -6.86 28.32 7.56
CA GLU A 60 -5.96 28.09 6.43
C GLU A 60 -5.35 26.70 6.55
N GLY A 61 -5.46 25.91 5.46
CA GLY A 61 -4.80 24.61 5.36
C GLY A 61 -3.33 24.79 4.93
N TYR A 62 -2.43 24.08 5.58
CA TYR A 62 -1.02 24.01 5.17
C TYR A 62 -0.76 22.67 4.50
N MET A 63 -0.05 22.72 3.38
CA MET A 63 0.44 21.52 2.70
C MET A 63 1.95 21.70 2.49
N VAL A 64 2.72 20.74 3.00
CA VAL A 64 4.18 20.77 2.94
C VAL A 64 4.65 19.42 2.41
N GLU A 65 5.55 19.45 1.46
CA GLU A 65 6.19 18.25 0.93
C GLU A 65 6.89 17.46 2.05
N ARG A 66 6.64 16.15 2.08
CA ARG A 66 7.35 15.26 2.96
C ARG A 66 8.72 14.94 2.37
N VAL A 67 9.77 15.34 3.05
CA VAL A 67 11.15 15.06 2.64
C VAL A 67 11.77 13.99 3.53
N ASN A 68 12.64 13.19 2.94
CA ASN A 68 13.49 12.26 3.68
C ASN A 68 14.53 13.07 4.45
N PRO A 69 14.63 12.95 5.80
CA PRO A 69 15.50 13.77 6.60
C PRO A 69 17.00 13.52 6.37
N GLU A 70 17.36 12.37 5.81
CA GLU A 70 18.76 12.01 5.54
C GLU A 70 19.23 12.55 4.19
N THR A 71 18.36 12.53 3.18
CA THR A 71 18.71 12.92 1.81
C THR A 71 18.22 14.31 1.41
N GLY A 72 17.21 14.86 2.13
CA GLY A 72 16.52 16.09 1.76
C GLY A 72 15.64 15.97 0.51
N MET A 73 15.48 14.78 -0.04
CA MET A 73 14.68 14.53 -1.23
C MET A 73 13.21 14.28 -0.87
N PRO A 74 12.26 14.63 -1.75
CA PRO A 74 10.85 14.28 -1.58
C PRO A 74 10.66 12.78 -1.36
N VAL A 75 9.70 12.42 -0.52
CA VAL A 75 9.29 11.02 -0.34
C VAL A 75 8.16 10.74 -1.33
N CYS A 76 8.49 10.09 -2.43
CA CYS A 76 7.55 9.73 -3.47
C CYS A 76 7.33 8.22 -3.54
N LEU A 77 6.18 7.83 -4.06
CA LEU A 77 5.85 6.44 -4.31
C LEU A 77 6.73 5.89 -5.43
N GLU A 78 7.59 4.96 -5.11
CA GLU A 78 8.34 4.19 -6.08
C GLU A 78 7.53 2.96 -6.49
N VAL A 79 7.30 2.81 -7.79
CA VAL A 79 6.58 1.67 -8.37
C VAL A 79 7.53 0.96 -9.33
N GLU A 80 7.95 -0.23 -8.97
CA GLU A 80 8.88 -1.01 -9.77
C GLU A 80 8.47 -2.48 -9.90
N THR A 81 8.81 -3.11 -11.00
CA THR A 81 8.70 -4.57 -11.13
C THR A 81 9.85 -5.21 -10.35
N CYS A 82 9.55 -5.76 -9.19
CA CYS A 82 10.56 -6.29 -8.27
C CYS A 82 10.72 -7.82 -8.35
N LEU A 83 9.82 -8.52 -9.05
CA LEU A 83 9.94 -9.93 -9.35
C LEU A 83 9.30 -10.22 -10.71
N VAL A 84 10.00 -10.98 -11.55
CA VAL A 84 9.46 -11.61 -12.76
C VAL A 84 9.84 -13.09 -12.71
N GLU A 85 8.83 -13.95 -12.59
CA GLU A 85 9.06 -15.39 -12.52
C GLU A 85 8.28 -16.13 -13.59
N ASN A 86 8.92 -17.16 -14.16
CA ASN A 86 8.27 -18.03 -15.10
C ASN A 86 7.23 -18.92 -14.40
N THR A 87 6.04 -19.03 -15.01
CA THR A 87 4.96 -19.84 -14.42
C THR A 87 5.30 -21.34 -14.33
N ASP A 88 6.17 -21.84 -15.20
CA ASP A 88 6.57 -23.25 -15.20
C ASP A 88 7.46 -23.58 -13.98
N THR A 89 8.09 -22.58 -13.37
CA THR A 89 8.87 -22.71 -12.14
C THR A 89 7.96 -22.69 -10.90
N LEU A 90 6.94 -21.84 -10.92
CA LEU A 90 6.08 -21.60 -9.76
C LEU A 90 4.95 -22.63 -9.65
N PHE A 91 4.39 -23.07 -10.75
CA PHE A 91 3.15 -23.84 -10.79
C PHE A 91 3.32 -25.22 -11.41
N ASP A 92 2.42 -26.13 -11.05
CA ASP A 92 2.24 -27.36 -11.79
C ASP A 92 1.79 -27.06 -13.23
N THR A 93 2.09 -27.95 -14.17
CA THR A 93 1.73 -27.81 -15.59
C THR A 93 0.24 -27.55 -15.75
N ASP A 94 -0.11 -26.56 -16.57
CA ASP A 94 -1.49 -26.13 -16.88
C ASP A 94 -2.36 -25.91 -15.63
N SER A 95 -1.75 -25.41 -14.57
CA SER A 95 -2.38 -25.25 -13.27
C SER A 95 -2.12 -23.85 -12.69
N ALA A 96 -2.93 -23.48 -11.70
CA ALA A 96 -2.69 -22.37 -10.77
C ALA A 96 -2.27 -22.88 -9.38
N ARG A 97 -2.05 -24.18 -9.21
CA ARG A 97 -1.55 -24.75 -7.97
C ARG A 97 -0.03 -24.55 -7.91
N LEU A 98 0.41 -23.82 -6.90
CA LEU A 98 1.85 -23.64 -6.63
C LEU A 98 2.51 -24.97 -6.27
N THR A 99 3.70 -25.18 -6.81
CA THR A 99 4.61 -26.23 -6.34
C THR A 99 5.06 -25.91 -4.92
N ALA A 100 5.53 -26.91 -4.15
CA ALA A 100 6.11 -26.67 -2.82
C ALA A 100 7.32 -25.72 -2.88
N HIS A 101 8.15 -25.86 -3.93
CA HIS A 101 9.28 -24.98 -4.18
C HIS A 101 8.82 -23.55 -4.50
N GLY A 102 7.87 -23.38 -5.42
CA GLY A 102 7.32 -22.06 -5.81
C GLY A 102 6.71 -21.33 -4.62
N ARG A 103 5.98 -22.05 -3.75
CA ARG A 103 5.43 -21.46 -2.52
C ARG A 103 6.53 -20.97 -1.58
N ALA A 104 7.51 -21.81 -1.26
CA ALA A 104 8.59 -21.43 -0.35
C ALA A 104 9.42 -20.26 -0.88
N TYR A 105 9.68 -20.23 -2.19
CA TYR A 105 10.35 -19.13 -2.85
C TYR A 105 9.59 -17.81 -2.71
N LEU A 106 8.27 -17.82 -2.97
CA LEU A 106 7.43 -16.62 -2.84
C LEU A 106 7.30 -16.15 -1.38
N GLU A 107 7.17 -17.08 -0.41
CA GLU A 107 7.16 -16.75 1.03
C GLU A 107 8.45 -16.03 1.43
N GLN A 108 9.61 -16.54 1.00
CA GLN A 108 10.90 -15.89 1.24
C GLN A 108 10.96 -14.51 0.58
N PHE A 109 10.54 -14.39 -0.69
CA PHE A 109 10.54 -13.13 -1.42
C PHE A 109 9.70 -12.08 -0.69
N PHE A 110 8.42 -12.35 -0.42
CA PHE A 110 7.53 -11.37 0.21
C PHE A 110 7.94 -10.99 1.64
N THR A 111 8.62 -11.89 2.36
CA THR A 111 9.16 -11.59 3.68
C THR A 111 10.36 -10.65 3.63
N SER A 112 11.15 -10.67 2.55
CA SER A 112 12.40 -9.91 2.43
C SER A 112 12.35 -8.70 1.50
N ALA A 113 11.32 -8.56 0.67
CA ALA A 113 11.27 -7.56 -0.41
C ALA A 113 11.18 -6.10 0.08
N GLY A 114 10.74 -5.85 1.32
CA GLY A 114 10.76 -4.51 1.95
C GLY A 114 9.81 -3.49 1.32
N ALA A 115 8.75 -3.94 0.64
CA ALA A 115 7.71 -3.08 0.10
C ALA A 115 6.52 -3.00 1.07
N PHE A 116 5.82 -1.86 1.08
CA PHE A 116 4.63 -1.70 1.91
C PHE A 116 3.35 -2.22 1.23
N GLY A 117 3.39 -2.44 -0.10
CA GLY A 117 2.29 -2.98 -0.88
C GLY A 117 2.77 -3.62 -2.17
N TYR A 118 1.93 -4.48 -2.74
CA TYR A 118 2.25 -5.23 -3.95
C TYR A 118 1.08 -5.25 -4.93
N ALA A 119 1.39 -5.28 -6.24
CA ALA A 119 0.45 -5.77 -7.24
C ALA A 119 1.01 -7.02 -7.90
N VAL A 120 0.15 -7.97 -8.23
CA VAL A 120 0.52 -9.25 -8.84
C VAL A 120 -0.18 -9.39 -10.20
N TYR A 121 0.60 -9.59 -11.24
CA TYR A 121 0.12 -9.71 -12.60
C TYR A 121 0.47 -11.08 -13.19
N GLY A 122 -0.54 -11.76 -13.71
CA GLY A 122 -0.38 -13.07 -14.35
C GLY A 122 -0.49 -12.96 -15.88
N HIS A 123 0.36 -13.69 -16.58
CA HIS A 123 0.42 -13.74 -18.03
C HIS A 123 0.50 -15.17 -18.55
N THR A 124 0.06 -15.37 -19.80
CA THR A 124 0.16 -16.63 -20.52
C THR A 124 0.80 -16.41 -21.90
N ASP A 125 1.14 -17.50 -22.56
CA ASP A 125 1.33 -17.50 -24.00
C ASP A 125 -0.02 -17.56 -24.75
N SER A 126 0.00 -17.54 -26.07
CA SER A 126 -1.19 -17.48 -26.96
C SER A 126 -1.72 -18.83 -27.42
N ARG A 127 -1.37 -19.97 -26.80
CA ARG A 127 -1.72 -21.32 -27.27
C ARG A 127 -3.17 -21.72 -27.01
N ALA A 128 -3.85 -21.08 -26.05
CA ALA A 128 -5.26 -21.38 -25.73
C ALA A 128 -6.18 -20.21 -26.13
N SER A 129 -7.51 -20.32 -25.86
CA SER A 129 -8.39 -19.20 -26.09
C SER A 129 -8.13 -18.04 -25.12
N ASP A 130 -8.39 -16.80 -25.56
CA ASP A 130 -8.22 -15.61 -24.73
C ASP A 130 -8.97 -15.71 -23.40
N GLU A 131 -10.21 -16.22 -23.40
CA GLU A 131 -11.00 -16.38 -22.16
C GLU A 131 -10.40 -17.42 -21.23
N TYR A 132 -9.82 -18.50 -21.76
CA TYR A 132 -9.11 -19.48 -20.95
C TYR A 132 -7.86 -18.87 -20.34
N ASN A 133 -7.07 -18.16 -21.15
CA ASN A 133 -5.83 -17.51 -20.75
C ASN A 133 -6.04 -16.43 -19.67
N ILE A 134 -7.10 -15.62 -19.82
CA ILE A 134 -7.49 -14.65 -18.78
C ILE A 134 -7.83 -15.36 -17.47
N ARG A 135 -8.66 -16.41 -17.51
CA ARG A 135 -9.02 -17.13 -16.28
C ARG A 135 -7.84 -17.84 -15.63
N LEU A 136 -6.95 -18.43 -16.45
CA LEU A 136 -5.76 -19.11 -15.91
C LEU A 136 -4.79 -18.12 -15.27
N SER A 137 -4.47 -17.02 -15.97
CA SER A 137 -3.59 -15.98 -15.45
C SER A 137 -4.15 -15.30 -14.19
N GLN A 138 -5.47 -15.07 -14.13
CA GLN A 138 -6.12 -14.54 -12.93
C GLN A 138 -6.00 -15.48 -11.74
N ARG A 139 -6.23 -16.79 -11.92
CA ARG A 139 -6.05 -17.78 -10.84
C ARG A 139 -4.59 -17.87 -10.37
N ARG A 140 -3.64 -17.75 -11.30
CA ARG A 140 -2.20 -17.74 -10.96
C ARG A 140 -1.81 -16.51 -10.17
N ALA A 141 -2.25 -15.33 -10.60
CA ALA A 141 -2.06 -14.09 -9.84
C ALA A 141 -2.66 -14.19 -8.43
N ALA A 142 -3.88 -14.71 -8.30
CA ALA A 142 -4.52 -14.93 -7.00
C ALA A 142 -3.72 -15.89 -6.11
N SER A 143 -3.21 -17.01 -6.65
CA SER A 143 -2.41 -17.96 -5.87
C SER A 143 -1.11 -17.34 -5.33
N VAL A 144 -0.46 -16.47 -6.10
CA VAL A 144 0.73 -15.71 -5.64
C VAL A 144 0.33 -14.67 -4.59
N ALA A 145 -0.76 -13.94 -4.82
CA ALA A 145 -1.29 -12.97 -3.87
C ALA A 145 -1.68 -13.60 -2.53
N ASP A 146 -2.21 -14.83 -2.53
CA ASP A 146 -2.54 -15.58 -1.33
C ASP A 146 -1.29 -15.95 -0.52
N VAL A 147 -0.16 -16.27 -1.18
CA VAL A 147 1.11 -16.47 -0.49
C VAL A 147 1.58 -15.17 0.14
N ALA A 148 1.54 -14.04 -0.58
CA ALA A 148 1.90 -12.74 -0.04
C ALA A 148 1.08 -12.42 1.22
N ARG A 149 -0.25 -12.55 1.16
CA ARG A 149 -1.14 -12.33 2.29
C ARG A 149 -0.85 -13.27 3.48
N SER A 150 -0.46 -14.52 3.20
CA SER A 150 -0.15 -15.50 4.25
C SER A 150 1.07 -15.14 5.10
N VAL A 151 1.99 -14.34 4.56
CA VAL A 151 3.16 -13.81 5.27
C VAL A 151 2.96 -12.35 5.76
N GLY A 152 1.73 -11.84 5.67
CA GLY A 152 1.37 -10.50 6.15
C GLY A 152 1.61 -9.36 5.16
N ALA A 153 1.96 -9.66 3.91
CA ALA A 153 2.14 -8.64 2.88
C ALA A 153 0.79 -8.09 2.39
N VAL A 154 0.73 -6.79 2.10
CA VAL A 154 -0.46 -6.11 1.57
C VAL A 154 -0.47 -6.24 0.06
N VAL A 155 -1.53 -6.81 -0.50
CA VAL A 155 -1.74 -6.91 -1.94
C VAL A 155 -2.86 -5.97 -2.38
N GLU A 156 -2.50 -4.93 -3.11
CA GLU A 156 -3.40 -3.88 -3.61
C GLU A 156 -4.18 -4.33 -4.85
N ARG A 157 -3.54 -5.14 -5.70
CA ARG A 157 -4.12 -5.62 -6.95
C ARG A 157 -3.64 -7.02 -7.30
N GLU A 158 -4.53 -7.81 -7.91
CA GLU A 158 -4.20 -9.07 -8.55
C GLU A 158 -4.96 -9.14 -9.88
N ILE A 159 -4.24 -9.19 -11.00
CA ILE A 159 -4.83 -9.11 -12.34
C ILE A 159 -4.24 -10.19 -13.23
N GLY A 160 -5.11 -10.92 -13.94
CA GLY A 160 -4.74 -11.81 -15.03
C GLY A 160 -4.90 -11.10 -16.37
N PHE A 161 -3.82 -10.90 -17.08
CA PHE A 161 -3.82 -10.31 -18.42
C PHE A 161 -3.95 -11.32 -19.55
N GLY A 162 -3.86 -12.63 -19.24
CA GLY A 162 -3.82 -13.66 -20.28
C GLY A 162 -2.63 -13.43 -21.21
N GLU A 163 -2.90 -13.53 -22.50
CA GLU A 163 -1.90 -13.32 -23.57
C GLU A 163 -1.79 -11.87 -24.06
N ARG A 164 -2.57 -10.95 -23.47
CA ARG A 164 -2.77 -9.58 -23.99
C ARG A 164 -1.59 -8.65 -23.79
N MET A 165 -0.62 -9.03 -22.96
CA MET A 165 0.57 -8.22 -22.63
C MET A 165 1.85 -9.05 -22.85
N PRO A 166 2.17 -9.43 -24.11
CA PRO A 166 3.35 -10.22 -24.40
C PRO A 166 4.62 -9.39 -24.27
N VAL A 167 5.70 -9.98 -23.76
CA VAL A 167 7.05 -9.39 -23.71
C VAL A 167 7.98 -9.99 -24.76
N ALA A 168 7.55 -11.09 -25.42
CA ALA A 168 8.26 -11.73 -26.51
C ALA A 168 7.28 -12.26 -27.56
N THR A 169 7.80 -12.69 -28.73
CA THR A 169 6.97 -13.29 -29.76
C THR A 169 6.34 -14.60 -29.28
N ASN A 170 5.10 -14.86 -29.69
CA ASN A 170 4.45 -16.14 -29.48
C ASN A 170 4.71 -17.16 -30.62
N ASP A 171 5.56 -16.83 -31.60
CA ASP A 171 5.88 -17.70 -32.74
C ASP A 171 6.96 -18.73 -32.41
N THR A 172 7.69 -18.56 -31.31
CA THR A 172 8.76 -19.45 -30.88
C THR A 172 8.49 -20.03 -29.48
N ALA A 173 9.03 -21.20 -29.21
CA ALA A 173 8.89 -21.86 -27.91
C ALA A 173 9.52 -20.99 -26.78
N GLU A 174 10.67 -20.39 -27.06
CA GLU A 174 11.40 -19.53 -26.16
C GLU A 174 10.62 -18.25 -25.84
N GLY A 175 10.02 -17.63 -26.87
CA GLY A 175 9.20 -16.42 -26.68
C GLY A 175 7.92 -16.72 -25.92
N MET A 176 7.23 -17.84 -26.23
CA MET A 176 6.08 -18.30 -25.43
C MET A 176 6.47 -18.56 -23.96
N GLN A 177 7.66 -19.12 -23.71
CA GLN A 177 8.14 -19.33 -22.34
C GLN A 177 8.31 -18.01 -21.57
N LEU A 178 8.85 -16.98 -22.20
CA LEU A 178 8.99 -15.66 -21.60
C LEU A 178 7.61 -14.99 -21.32
N ASN A 179 6.62 -15.26 -22.16
CA ASN A 179 5.27 -14.76 -21.97
C ASN A 179 4.53 -15.45 -20.80
N ARG A 180 4.84 -16.73 -20.49
CA ARG A 180 4.28 -17.44 -19.34
C ARG A 180 4.97 -17.00 -18.05
N ARG A 181 4.57 -15.86 -17.51
CA ARG A 181 5.21 -15.27 -16.34
C ARG A 181 4.20 -14.72 -15.33
N VAL A 182 4.68 -14.52 -14.12
CA VAL A 182 4.05 -13.66 -13.11
C VAL A 182 4.99 -12.50 -12.84
N GLU A 183 4.44 -11.31 -12.82
CA GLU A 183 5.13 -10.09 -12.40
C GLU A 183 4.60 -9.65 -11.02
N VAL A 184 5.52 -9.25 -10.14
CA VAL A 184 5.17 -8.60 -8.89
C VAL A 184 5.69 -7.18 -8.94
N ILE A 185 4.79 -6.24 -8.75
CA ILE A 185 5.10 -4.82 -8.63
C ILE A 185 5.20 -4.48 -7.16
N CYS A 186 6.29 -3.85 -6.77
CA CYS A 186 6.52 -3.36 -5.42
C CYS A 186 6.19 -1.88 -5.32
N TYR A 187 5.50 -1.52 -4.25
CA TYR A 187 5.27 -0.13 -3.86
C TYR A 187 6.17 0.20 -2.67
N ARG A 188 7.07 1.18 -2.86
CA ARG A 188 8.03 1.67 -1.86
C ARG A 188 7.94 3.18 -1.71
N TRP A 189 8.53 3.69 -0.60
CA TRP A 189 8.68 5.13 -0.36
C TRP A 189 10.15 5.52 -0.32
#